data_97b09a05f4a9b2115e052d9b426bef45
#
_entry.id   97b09a05f4a9b2115e052d9b426bef45
#
_cell.length_a   1.000
_cell.length_b   1.000
_cell.length_c   1.000
_cell.angle_alpha   90.00
_cell.angle_beta   90.00
_cell.angle_gamma   90.00
#
_symmetry.space_group_name_H-M   'P 1'
#
loop_
_entity.id
_entity.type
_entity.pdbx_description
1 polymer ?
#
loop_
_entity_poly.entity_id
_entity_poly.type
_entity_poly.pdbx_seq_one_letter_code
_entity_poly.pdbx_strand_id
1 'polypeptide(L)'
;MDNTGSDFEKVKYFNDWLCDNNTYETTFVTKMRYIITGAMIYGDTDEEEKYPVCQSYAFALKYLCDEANIPCTVVTSSTHMWNLVKLNGKWYIVDTTWNDNYKDAYISANVKDKNLTCYNWLAIGSDKATAIDQDSAHIESMEYDFNAIDPTTNTLLENLGIDSYANADTNSDCTISRADIAVILKNANGKYKVTKDVNGDGKIDLKDSISLSKLLLK
;
A
#
# COMPACT_ATOMS: atom_id res chain seq x y z
N MET A 1 2.14 20.29 -8.70
CA MET A 1 1.34 19.06 -8.63
C MET A 1 -0.07 19.38 -9.13
N ASP A 2 -0.55 18.64 -10.10
CA ASP A 2 -1.91 18.84 -10.59
C ASP A 2 -2.89 18.31 -9.53
N ASN A 3 -3.68 19.19 -8.95
CA ASN A 3 -4.47 18.95 -7.74
C ASN A 3 -5.87 18.36 -8.06
N THR A 4 -6.01 17.66 -9.18
CA THR A 4 -7.30 17.24 -9.76
C THR A 4 -7.79 15.85 -9.32
N GLY A 5 -6.97 15.04 -8.67
CA GLY A 5 -7.34 13.70 -8.20
C GLY A 5 -8.08 13.68 -6.86
N SER A 6 -8.80 12.59 -6.57
CA SER A 6 -9.34 12.33 -5.24
C SER A 6 -8.23 12.22 -4.20
N ASP A 7 -8.55 12.36 -2.92
CA ASP A 7 -7.55 12.23 -1.84
C ASP A 7 -6.90 10.84 -1.85
N PHE A 8 -7.65 9.80 -2.19
CA PHE A 8 -7.08 8.46 -2.35
C PHE A 8 -6.06 8.39 -3.49
N GLU A 9 -6.36 8.98 -4.66
CA GLU A 9 -5.43 8.99 -5.81
C GLU A 9 -4.15 9.76 -5.47
N LYS A 10 -4.24 10.84 -4.70
CA LYS A 10 -3.08 11.58 -4.21
C LYS A 10 -2.25 10.73 -3.25
N VAL A 11 -2.88 10.10 -2.26
CA VAL A 11 -2.20 9.22 -1.29
C VAL A 11 -1.51 8.05 -1.99
N LYS A 12 -2.19 7.44 -2.97
CA LYS A 12 -1.59 6.40 -3.81
C LYS A 12 -0.36 6.92 -4.56
N TYR A 13 -0.47 8.08 -5.18
CA TYR A 13 0.66 8.71 -5.88
C TYR A 13 1.84 8.98 -4.95
N PHE A 14 1.59 9.46 -3.73
CA PHE A 14 2.64 9.69 -2.73
C PHE A 14 3.32 8.38 -2.30
N ASN A 15 2.51 7.35 -2.05
CA ASN A 15 3.02 6.02 -1.74
C ASN A 15 3.90 5.49 -2.87
N ASP A 16 3.43 5.54 -4.11
CA ASP A 16 4.16 5.06 -5.29
C ASP A 16 5.46 5.84 -5.47
N TRP A 17 5.40 7.16 -5.37
CA TRP A 17 6.60 8.00 -5.50
C TRP A 17 7.65 7.67 -4.44
N LEU A 18 7.23 7.49 -3.19
CA LEU A 18 8.14 7.13 -2.10
C LEU A 18 8.76 5.75 -2.33
N CYS A 19 7.99 4.78 -2.78
CA CYS A 19 8.49 3.44 -3.08
C CYS A 19 9.43 3.41 -4.28
N ASP A 20 9.11 4.18 -5.35
CA ASP A 20 9.88 4.17 -6.59
C ASP A 20 11.23 4.88 -6.45
N ASN A 21 11.33 5.86 -5.54
CA ASN A 21 12.52 6.69 -5.38
C ASN A 21 13.39 6.33 -4.18
N ASN A 22 13.03 5.31 -3.43
CA ASN A 22 13.76 4.89 -2.23
C ASN A 22 14.09 3.40 -2.26
N THR A 23 15.02 3.02 -1.39
CA THR A 23 15.33 1.63 -1.02
C THR A 23 15.52 1.58 0.48
N TYR A 24 14.87 0.65 1.14
CA TYR A 24 14.92 0.53 2.60
C TYR A 24 16.32 0.23 3.13
N GLU A 25 16.73 0.94 4.18
CA GLU A 25 18.04 0.78 4.80
C GLU A 25 18.12 -0.50 5.64
N THR A 26 18.95 -1.44 5.23
CA THR A 26 19.21 -2.69 5.94
C THR A 26 20.58 -2.75 6.61
N THR A 27 21.48 -1.80 6.26
CA THR A 27 22.91 -1.88 6.64
C THR A 27 23.26 -1.02 7.84
N PHE A 28 22.36 -0.17 8.32
CA PHE A 28 22.53 0.72 9.47
C PHE A 28 23.68 1.75 9.35
N VAL A 29 24.02 2.16 8.13
CA VAL A 29 25.19 2.99 7.85
C VAL A 29 24.93 4.49 8.07
N THR A 30 23.72 4.99 7.83
CA THR A 30 23.46 6.43 7.83
C THR A 30 22.58 6.90 8.98
N LYS A 31 22.85 8.13 9.48
CA LYS A 31 22.04 8.78 10.52
C LYS A 31 20.78 9.45 9.94
N MET A 32 20.77 9.76 8.63
CA MET A 32 19.66 10.45 7.96
C MET A 32 18.44 9.54 7.74
N ARG A 33 18.62 8.23 7.88
CA ARG A 33 17.57 7.22 7.70
C ARG A 33 16.33 7.40 8.58
N TYR A 34 16.45 8.10 9.70
CA TYR A 34 15.36 8.32 10.65
C TYR A 34 14.61 9.63 10.46
N ILE A 35 15.02 10.48 9.55
CA ILE A 35 14.41 11.78 9.34
C ILE A 35 13.79 11.86 7.94
N ILE A 36 12.86 12.79 7.77
CA ILE A 36 12.10 12.99 6.55
C ILE A 36 13.00 13.14 5.30
N THR A 37 14.15 13.76 5.45
CA THR A 37 15.08 13.96 4.34
C THR A 37 15.60 12.66 3.77
N GLY A 38 15.72 11.60 4.56
CA GLY A 38 16.12 10.28 4.08
C GLY A 38 15.20 9.71 3.01
N ALA A 39 13.91 10.05 3.03
CA ALA A 39 12.94 9.60 2.02
C ALA A 39 12.59 10.67 0.98
N MET A 40 12.86 11.96 1.24
CA MET A 40 12.42 13.09 0.41
C MET A 40 13.52 13.71 -0.43
N ILE A 41 14.80 13.48 -0.11
CA ILE A 41 15.90 14.04 -0.89
C ILE A 41 16.07 13.22 -2.17
N TYR A 42 15.86 13.91 -3.30
CA TYR A 42 16.07 13.39 -4.63
C TYR A 42 17.19 14.20 -5.33
N GLY A 43 18.21 13.54 -5.85
CA GLY A 43 19.28 14.20 -6.63
C GLY A 43 20.68 13.72 -6.25
N ASP A 44 21.70 14.43 -6.76
CA ASP A 44 23.15 14.15 -6.67
C ASP A 44 23.76 14.25 -5.26
N THR A 45 23.03 13.89 -4.25
CA THR A 45 23.54 13.75 -2.89
C THR A 45 24.24 12.41 -2.73
N ASP A 46 25.23 12.36 -1.85
CA ASP A 46 25.97 11.14 -1.53
C ASP A 46 25.04 9.96 -1.27
N GLU A 47 25.40 8.78 -1.77
CA GLU A 47 24.60 7.55 -1.67
C GLU A 47 24.13 7.23 -0.23
N GLU A 48 24.83 7.77 0.77
CA GLU A 48 24.49 7.62 2.19
C GLU A 48 23.16 8.27 2.63
N GLU A 49 22.56 9.15 1.83
CA GLU A 49 21.33 9.87 2.19
C GLU A 49 20.05 9.23 1.66
N LYS A 50 20.15 8.18 0.85
CA LYS A 50 19.03 7.59 0.09
C LYS A 50 18.37 6.35 0.72
N TYR A 51 18.74 5.98 1.92
CA TYR A 51 18.29 4.74 2.54
C TYR A 51 17.42 5.01 3.78
N PRO A 52 16.12 5.31 3.58
CA PRO A 52 15.19 5.54 4.67
C PRO A 52 14.83 4.23 5.41
N VAL A 53 14.43 4.40 6.66
CA VAL A 53 13.73 3.35 7.43
C VAL A 53 12.26 3.76 7.61
N CYS A 54 11.46 2.92 8.26
CA CYS A 54 10.02 3.15 8.46
C CYS A 54 9.67 4.56 8.95
N GLN A 55 10.44 5.14 9.86
CA GLN A 55 10.24 6.48 10.38
C GLN A 55 10.33 7.56 9.28
N SER A 56 11.30 7.46 8.37
CA SER A 56 11.44 8.41 7.26
C SER A 56 10.29 8.31 6.27
N TYR A 57 9.87 7.10 5.92
CA TYR A 57 8.69 6.89 5.06
C TYR A 57 7.42 7.47 5.69
N ALA A 58 7.20 7.19 6.98
CA ALA A 58 6.02 7.67 7.68
C ALA A 58 5.98 9.20 7.78
N PHE A 59 7.09 9.86 8.08
CA PHE A 59 7.15 11.32 8.10
C PHE A 59 7.04 11.93 6.70
N ALA A 60 7.61 11.30 5.68
CA ALA A 60 7.51 11.78 4.31
C ALA A 60 6.07 11.70 3.79
N LEU A 61 5.37 10.58 4.00
CA LEU A 61 3.96 10.46 3.64
C LEU A 61 3.10 11.48 4.41
N LYS A 62 3.34 11.65 5.72
CA LYS A 62 2.66 12.66 6.53
C LYS A 62 2.83 14.05 5.94
N TYR A 63 4.06 14.44 5.61
CA TYR A 63 4.36 15.75 5.02
C TYR A 63 3.64 15.97 3.68
N LEU A 64 3.68 14.96 2.79
CA LEU A 64 3.00 15.04 1.48
C LEU A 64 1.48 15.15 1.63
N CYS A 65 0.90 14.43 2.59
CA CYS A 65 -0.52 14.54 2.92
C CYS A 65 -0.88 15.93 3.47
N ASP A 66 -0.05 16.50 4.36
CA ASP A 66 -0.27 17.84 4.91
C ASP A 66 -0.24 18.92 3.81
N GLU A 67 0.72 18.86 2.90
CA GLU A 67 0.80 19.77 1.75
C GLU A 67 -0.43 19.65 0.82
N ALA A 68 -1.02 18.46 0.76
CA ALA A 68 -2.24 18.19 0.00
C ALA A 68 -3.55 18.46 0.77
N ASN A 69 -3.47 18.91 2.04
CA ASN A 69 -4.58 19.08 2.97
C ASN A 69 -5.38 17.79 3.22
N ILE A 70 -4.70 16.64 3.22
CA ILE A 70 -5.27 15.32 3.55
C ILE A 70 -4.94 15.01 5.02
N PRO A 71 -5.94 14.82 5.90
CA PRO A 71 -5.65 14.49 7.29
C PRO A 71 -4.87 13.17 7.38
N CYS A 72 -3.69 13.24 7.96
CA CYS A 72 -2.78 12.12 8.14
C CYS A 72 -2.10 12.22 9.50
N THR A 73 -1.89 11.10 10.15
CA THR A 73 -1.09 11.03 11.37
C THR A 73 -0.05 9.93 11.27
N VAL A 74 1.06 10.10 11.98
CA VAL A 74 2.06 9.06 12.17
C VAL A 74 1.68 8.28 13.41
N VAL A 75 1.80 6.97 13.34
CA VAL A 75 1.58 6.05 14.47
C VAL A 75 2.76 5.09 14.61
N THR A 76 2.99 4.63 15.83
CA THR A 76 4.14 3.80 16.15
C THR A 76 3.74 2.56 16.94
N SER A 77 4.56 1.54 16.84
CA SER A 77 4.64 0.43 17.79
C SER A 77 6.03 0.38 18.42
N SER A 78 6.33 -0.68 19.14
CA SER A 78 7.66 -0.86 19.74
C SER A 78 8.79 -0.94 18.71
N THR A 79 8.50 -1.35 17.47
CA THR A 79 9.51 -1.67 16.45
C THR A 79 9.27 -1.04 15.09
N HIS A 80 8.11 -0.40 14.87
CA HIS A 80 7.70 0.06 13.55
C HIS A 80 6.95 1.40 13.60
N MET A 81 6.89 2.10 12.45
CA MET A 81 6.21 3.38 12.27
C MET A 81 5.53 3.42 10.90
N TRP A 82 4.27 3.87 10.88
CA TRP A 82 3.42 3.96 9.68
C TRP A 82 2.44 5.13 9.80
N ASN A 83 1.41 5.18 8.96
CA ASN A 83 0.45 6.27 8.94
C ASN A 83 -1.00 5.78 9.05
N LEU A 84 -1.84 6.62 9.65
CA LEU A 84 -3.27 6.63 9.42
C LEU A 84 -3.62 7.83 8.55
N VAL A 85 -4.43 7.59 7.53
CA VAL A 85 -4.89 8.60 6.57
C VAL A 85 -6.41 8.64 6.59
N LYS A 86 -6.99 9.84 6.62
CA LYS A 86 -8.44 10.02 6.62
C LYS A 86 -8.94 10.25 5.20
N LEU A 87 -9.70 9.29 4.68
CA LEU A 87 -10.28 9.33 3.35
C LEU A 87 -11.81 9.24 3.48
N ASN A 88 -12.54 10.15 2.85
CA ASN A 88 -14.01 10.19 2.91
C ASN A 88 -14.58 10.16 4.35
N GLY A 89 -13.88 10.81 5.28
CA GLY A 89 -14.31 10.90 6.68
C GLY A 89 -13.91 9.73 7.59
N LYS A 90 -13.31 8.67 7.06
CA LYS A 90 -12.90 7.45 7.78
C LYS A 90 -11.38 7.30 7.78
N TRP A 91 -10.83 6.69 8.84
CA TRP A 91 -9.41 6.44 8.98
C TRP A 91 -9.02 5.07 8.43
N TYR A 92 -7.89 5.02 7.72
CA TYR A 92 -7.33 3.82 7.10
C TYR A 92 -5.84 3.73 7.36
N ILE A 93 -5.32 2.52 7.40
CA ILE A 93 -3.88 2.24 7.52
C ILE A 93 -3.21 2.42 6.17
N VAL A 94 -2.09 3.13 6.17
CA VAL A 94 -1.16 3.20 5.03
C VAL A 94 0.25 2.95 5.55
N ASP A 95 0.89 1.90 5.06
CA ASP A 95 2.29 1.61 5.37
C ASP A 95 3.13 1.57 4.11
N THR A 96 3.72 2.71 3.79
CA THR A 96 4.58 2.86 2.62
C THR A 96 5.85 2.02 2.72
N THR A 97 6.38 1.81 3.93
CA THR A 97 7.55 0.95 4.15
C THR A 97 7.27 -0.48 3.70
N TRP A 98 6.14 -1.02 4.11
CA TRP A 98 5.77 -2.39 3.78
C TRP A 98 5.26 -2.52 2.35
N ASN A 99 4.78 -1.45 1.75
CA ASN A 99 4.49 -1.41 0.32
C ASN A 99 5.77 -1.38 -0.53
N ASP A 100 6.86 -0.78 -0.04
CA ASP A 100 8.14 -0.70 -0.75
C ASP A 100 8.96 -2.00 -0.61
N ASN A 101 9.12 -2.49 0.57
CA ASN A 101 10.19 -3.42 0.91
C ASN A 101 9.86 -4.89 0.82
N TYR A 102 8.62 -5.24 0.71
CA TYR A 102 8.25 -6.65 0.66
C TYR A 102 8.41 -7.27 -0.72
N LYS A 103 9.23 -6.63 -1.53
CA LYS A 103 9.70 -7.14 -2.83
C LYS A 103 10.34 -8.51 -2.72
N ASP A 104 11.03 -8.80 -1.60
CA ASP A 104 11.76 -10.06 -1.44
C ASP A 104 10.97 -11.16 -0.69
N ALA A 105 9.99 -10.81 0.14
CA ALA A 105 9.29 -11.78 0.99
C ALA A 105 7.95 -12.27 0.40
N TYR A 106 7.27 -11.45 -0.40
CA TYR A 106 5.95 -11.77 -0.95
C TYR A 106 5.91 -11.89 -2.47
N ILE A 107 6.92 -11.40 -3.16
CA ILE A 107 7.04 -11.58 -4.60
C ILE A 107 7.62 -12.96 -4.85
N SER A 108 6.89 -13.79 -5.60
CA SER A 108 7.40 -15.10 -6.00
C SER A 108 8.77 -14.92 -6.67
N ALA A 109 9.66 -15.90 -6.53
CA ALA A 109 11.01 -15.92 -7.10
C ALA A 109 11.09 -15.64 -8.61
N ASN A 110 9.95 -15.43 -9.27
CA ASN A 110 9.81 -15.18 -10.71
C ASN A 110 9.66 -13.70 -11.07
N VAL A 111 9.48 -12.79 -10.11
CA VAL A 111 9.41 -11.36 -10.40
C VAL A 111 10.83 -10.80 -10.39
N LYS A 112 11.30 -10.41 -11.58
CA LYS A 112 12.68 -9.95 -11.79
C LYS A 112 12.89 -8.45 -11.51
N ASP A 113 11.82 -7.69 -11.35
CA ASP A 113 11.91 -6.25 -11.13
C ASP A 113 11.90 -5.95 -9.63
N LYS A 114 13.02 -5.43 -9.15
CA LYS A 114 13.23 -5.10 -7.72
C LYS A 114 12.56 -3.80 -7.28
N ASN A 115 11.92 -3.08 -8.21
CA ASN A 115 11.33 -1.76 -7.97
C ASN A 115 9.81 -1.76 -8.06
N LEU A 116 9.13 -2.87 -7.80
CA LEU A 116 7.68 -2.93 -7.81
C LEU A 116 7.09 -2.53 -6.45
N THR A 117 6.16 -1.60 -6.47
CA THR A 117 5.38 -1.20 -5.31
C THR A 117 4.25 -2.20 -5.06
N CYS A 118 4.15 -2.72 -3.85
CA CYS A 118 3.02 -3.56 -3.42
C CYS A 118 1.96 -2.69 -2.74
N TYR A 119 0.68 -3.05 -2.89
CA TYR A 119 -0.43 -2.29 -2.33
C TYR A 119 -1.14 -3.02 -1.18
N ASN A 120 -0.45 -3.94 -0.54
CA ASN A 120 -1.02 -4.72 0.57
C ASN A 120 -1.41 -3.85 1.78
N TRP A 121 -0.76 -2.70 1.92
CA TRP A 121 -0.93 -1.76 3.03
C TRP A 121 -1.34 -0.37 2.56
N LEU A 122 -2.01 -0.25 1.43
CA LEU A 122 -2.50 1.02 0.92
C LEU A 122 -3.99 1.20 1.27
N ALA A 123 -4.26 2.08 2.22
CA ALA A 123 -5.60 2.47 2.67
C ALA A 123 -6.49 1.27 3.06
N ILE A 124 -5.94 0.36 3.84
CA ILE A 124 -6.65 -0.82 4.32
C ILE A 124 -7.36 -0.57 5.65
N GLY A 125 -8.47 -1.27 5.86
CA GLY A 125 -9.21 -1.27 7.12
C GLY A 125 -8.62 -2.25 8.15
N SER A 126 -9.15 -2.20 9.38
CA SER A 126 -8.66 -3.02 10.49
C SER A 126 -8.85 -4.53 10.27
N ASP A 127 -9.93 -4.94 9.62
CA ASP A 127 -10.19 -6.36 9.34
C ASP A 127 -9.13 -6.94 8.40
N LYS A 128 -8.74 -6.18 7.36
CA LYS A 128 -7.68 -6.59 6.44
C LYS A 128 -6.31 -6.57 7.10
N ALA A 129 -6.02 -5.55 7.91
CA ALA A 129 -4.76 -5.49 8.66
C ALA A 129 -4.62 -6.71 9.57
N THR A 130 -5.66 -7.08 10.31
CA THR A 130 -5.68 -8.26 11.16
C THR A 130 -5.46 -9.56 10.36
N ALA A 131 -6.07 -9.67 9.18
CA ALA A 131 -5.94 -10.86 8.34
C ALA A 131 -4.54 -11.04 7.74
N ILE A 132 -3.85 -9.93 7.43
CA ILE A 132 -2.51 -9.95 6.84
C ILE A 132 -1.43 -10.14 7.90
N ASP A 133 -1.64 -9.59 9.10
CA ASP A 133 -0.60 -9.32 10.07
C ASP A 133 -1.03 -9.68 11.50
N GLN A 134 -1.35 -10.95 11.73
CA GLN A 134 -1.91 -11.46 12.99
C GLN A 134 -1.03 -11.22 14.22
N ASP A 135 0.29 -11.07 14.05
CA ASP A 135 1.26 -10.97 15.16
C ASP A 135 2.07 -9.66 15.14
N SER A 136 1.57 -8.59 14.49
CA SER A 136 2.45 -7.53 14.10
C SER A 136 2.28 -6.21 14.81
N ALA A 137 3.25 -5.39 14.47
CA ALA A 137 3.42 -4.02 14.87
C ALA A 137 2.16 -3.15 14.71
N HIS A 138 1.34 -3.35 13.69
CA HIS A 138 0.17 -2.52 13.41
C HIS A 138 -0.99 -2.73 14.39
N ILE A 139 -1.15 -3.94 14.92
CA ILE A 139 -2.21 -4.30 15.87
C ILE A 139 -1.83 -3.90 17.28
N GLU A 140 -0.55 -3.98 17.64
CA GLU A 140 -0.01 -3.74 18.97
C GLU A 140 0.31 -2.27 19.26
N SER A 141 -0.09 -1.35 18.39
CA SER A 141 0.15 0.08 18.62
C SER A 141 -0.55 0.56 19.89
N MET A 142 0.19 1.26 20.74
CA MET A 142 -0.34 1.87 21.97
C MET A 142 -0.82 3.31 21.76
N GLU A 143 -0.65 3.88 20.57
CA GLU A 143 -0.88 5.30 20.30
C GLU A 143 -2.29 5.61 19.78
N TYR A 144 -3.03 4.61 19.36
CA TYR A 144 -4.41 4.77 18.89
C TYR A 144 -5.27 3.55 19.19
N ASP A 145 -6.57 3.77 19.24
CA ASP A 145 -7.53 2.66 19.32
C ASP A 145 -7.68 2.02 17.93
N PHE A 146 -7.15 0.83 17.78
CA PHE A 146 -7.25 0.05 16.54
C PHE A 146 -8.71 -0.17 16.10
N ASN A 147 -9.64 -0.25 17.05
CA ASN A 147 -11.06 -0.37 16.76
C ASN A 147 -11.70 0.92 16.22
N ALA A 148 -11.01 2.06 16.28
CA ALA A 148 -11.47 3.31 15.66
C ALA A 148 -11.15 3.39 14.16
N ILE A 149 -10.34 2.46 13.64
CA ILE A 149 -10.10 2.33 12.21
C ILE A 149 -11.34 1.70 11.58
N ASP A 150 -11.72 2.17 10.39
CA ASP A 150 -12.80 1.55 9.64
C ASP A 150 -12.47 0.06 9.39
N PRO A 151 -13.36 -0.87 9.74
CA PRO A 151 -13.11 -2.31 9.52
C PRO A 151 -13.08 -2.67 8.04
N THR A 152 -13.80 -1.91 7.21
CA THR A 152 -13.91 -2.18 5.77
C THR A 152 -12.78 -1.56 4.98
N THR A 153 -12.67 -1.90 3.71
CA THR A 153 -11.76 -1.23 2.80
C THR A 153 -12.23 0.18 2.47
N ASN A 154 -11.36 0.94 1.81
CA ASN A 154 -11.65 2.29 1.36
C ASN A 154 -12.91 2.34 0.51
N THR A 155 -13.84 3.24 0.84
CA THR A 155 -15.11 3.45 0.12
C THR A 155 -14.94 3.73 -1.38
N LEU A 156 -13.79 4.27 -1.80
CA LEU A 156 -13.50 4.46 -3.22
C LEU A 156 -13.36 3.12 -3.94
N LEU A 157 -12.71 2.16 -3.32
CA LEU A 157 -12.57 0.80 -3.86
C LEU A 157 -13.93 0.05 -3.79
N GLU A 158 -14.70 0.24 -2.72
CA GLU A 158 -16.05 -0.31 -2.57
C GLU A 158 -16.98 0.17 -3.71
N ASN A 159 -16.96 1.45 -4.04
CA ASN A 159 -17.74 2.00 -5.17
C ASN A 159 -17.36 1.39 -6.52
N LEU A 160 -16.14 0.85 -6.62
CA LEU A 160 -15.68 0.11 -7.80
C LEU A 160 -15.97 -1.38 -7.68
N GLY A 161 -16.47 -1.84 -6.54
CA GLY A 161 -16.68 -3.24 -6.22
C GLY A 161 -15.35 -3.99 -6.08
N ILE A 162 -14.38 -3.36 -5.44
CA ILE A 162 -13.05 -3.94 -5.15
C ILE A 162 -12.83 -3.92 -3.65
N ASP A 163 -12.53 -5.07 -3.08
CA ASP A 163 -12.30 -5.24 -1.64
C ASP A 163 -10.99 -4.58 -1.17
N SER A 164 -9.91 -4.75 -1.92
CA SER A 164 -8.64 -4.10 -1.65
C SER A 164 -7.71 -4.12 -2.87
N TYR A 165 -6.69 -3.26 -2.89
CA TYR A 165 -5.64 -3.33 -3.92
C TYR A 165 -4.90 -4.67 -3.89
N ALA A 166 -4.68 -5.23 -2.69
CA ALA A 166 -4.04 -6.54 -2.56
C ALA A 166 -4.85 -7.67 -3.22
N ASN A 167 -6.18 -7.58 -3.20
CA ASN A 167 -7.04 -8.53 -3.88
C ASN A 167 -7.14 -8.26 -5.38
N ALA A 168 -6.98 -7.00 -5.81
CA ALA A 168 -6.94 -6.63 -7.23
C ALA A 168 -5.70 -7.15 -7.95
N ASP A 169 -4.55 -7.22 -7.26
CA ASP A 169 -3.32 -7.85 -7.77
C ASP A 169 -3.44 -9.39 -7.71
N THR A 170 -4.12 -9.97 -8.68
CA THR A 170 -4.50 -11.40 -8.68
C THR A 170 -3.36 -12.33 -9.04
N ASN A 171 -2.35 -11.84 -9.74
CA ASN A 171 -1.15 -12.59 -10.11
C ASN A 171 0.00 -12.42 -9.12
N SER A 172 -0.14 -11.51 -8.15
CA SER A 172 0.87 -11.20 -7.11
C SER A 172 2.20 -10.69 -7.67
N ASP A 173 2.12 -9.88 -8.75
CA ASP A 173 3.30 -9.21 -9.32
C ASP A 173 3.46 -7.76 -8.80
N CYS A 174 2.63 -7.37 -7.84
CA CYS A 174 2.56 -6.05 -7.23
C CYS A 174 2.16 -4.91 -8.18
N THR A 175 1.58 -5.25 -9.34
CA THR A 175 1.10 -4.29 -10.33
C THR A 175 -0.34 -4.62 -10.71
N ILE A 176 -1.26 -3.69 -10.53
CA ILE A 176 -2.63 -3.88 -11.01
C ILE A 176 -2.69 -3.54 -12.49
N SER A 177 -2.90 -4.54 -13.33
CA SER A 177 -2.85 -4.44 -14.78
C SER A 177 -3.88 -5.34 -15.47
N ARG A 178 -3.87 -5.35 -16.80
CA ARG A 178 -4.66 -6.30 -17.59
C ARG A 178 -4.22 -7.76 -17.39
N ALA A 179 -3.00 -7.99 -16.88
CA ALA A 179 -2.54 -9.35 -16.58
C ALA A 179 -3.36 -9.98 -15.46
N ASP A 180 -3.81 -9.20 -14.48
CA ASP A 180 -4.67 -9.66 -13.39
C ASP A 180 -6.04 -10.11 -13.90
N ILE A 181 -6.64 -9.33 -14.79
CA ILE A 181 -7.88 -9.75 -15.47
C ILE A 181 -7.69 -11.07 -16.19
N ALA A 182 -6.58 -11.23 -16.90
CA ALA A 182 -6.28 -12.46 -17.64
C ALA A 182 -6.14 -13.68 -16.71
N VAL A 183 -5.63 -13.49 -15.49
CA VAL A 183 -5.54 -14.55 -14.48
C VAL A 183 -6.93 -14.99 -14.02
N ILE A 184 -7.83 -14.04 -13.71
CA ILE A 184 -9.22 -14.35 -13.34
C ILE A 184 -9.93 -15.11 -14.46
N LEU A 185 -9.83 -14.64 -15.70
CA LEU A 185 -10.45 -15.26 -16.86
C LEU A 185 -9.92 -16.69 -17.13
N LYS A 186 -8.63 -16.93 -16.89
CA LYS A 186 -8.03 -18.26 -17.00
C LYS A 186 -8.52 -19.19 -15.88
N ASN A 187 -8.77 -18.64 -14.68
CA ASN A 187 -9.33 -19.40 -13.57
C ASN A 187 -10.78 -19.82 -13.84
N ALA A 188 -11.59 -18.94 -14.41
CA ALA A 188 -12.96 -19.26 -14.81
C ALA A 188 -13.04 -20.46 -15.80
N ASN A 189 -11.95 -20.72 -16.51
CA ASN A 189 -11.79 -21.89 -17.39
C ASN A 189 -11.13 -23.11 -16.70
N GLY A 190 -10.96 -23.06 -15.36
CA GLY A 190 -10.40 -24.18 -14.58
C GLY A 190 -8.90 -24.44 -14.77
N LYS A 191 -8.16 -23.52 -15.41
CA LYS A 191 -6.73 -23.71 -15.73
C LYS A 191 -5.77 -23.18 -14.67
N TYR A 192 -6.22 -22.31 -13.78
CA TYR A 192 -5.41 -21.68 -12.73
C TYR A 192 -6.17 -21.62 -11.43
N LYS A 193 -5.47 -21.70 -10.32
CA LYS A 193 -6.06 -21.51 -8.99
C LYS A 193 -5.79 -20.07 -8.54
N VAL A 194 -6.76 -19.19 -8.72
CA VAL A 194 -6.76 -17.85 -8.14
C VAL A 194 -7.31 -17.97 -6.73
N THR A 195 -6.71 -17.27 -5.78
CA THR A 195 -7.14 -17.26 -4.36
C THR A 195 -7.65 -15.89 -3.93
N LYS A 196 -7.58 -14.89 -4.80
CA LYS A 196 -7.97 -13.51 -4.49
C LYS A 196 -9.36 -13.21 -5.04
N ASP A 197 -10.28 -12.95 -4.12
CA ASP A 197 -11.62 -12.47 -4.38
C ASP A 197 -11.55 -10.94 -4.47
N VAL A 198 -11.63 -10.39 -5.67
CA VAL A 198 -11.41 -8.97 -5.94
C VAL A 198 -12.56 -8.11 -5.38
N ASN A 199 -13.78 -8.60 -5.49
CA ASN A 199 -14.99 -7.86 -5.08
C ASN A 199 -15.48 -8.20 -3.68
N GLY A 200 -14.86 -9.17 -2.99
CA GLY A 200 -15.18 -9.57 -1.62
C GLY A 200 -16.51 -10.27 -1.46
N ASP A 201 -17.11 -10.83 -2.54
CA ASP A 201 -18.43 -11.49 -2.46
C ASP A 201 -18.37 -12.97 -2.04
N GLY A 202 -17.16 -13.47 -1.72
CA GLY A 202 -16.90 -14.84 -1.31
C GLY A 202 -16.80 -15.82 -2.48
N LYS A 203 -16.75 -15.33 -3.73
CA LYS A 203 -16.60 -16.14 -4.95
C LYS A 203 -15.51 -15.56 -5.83
N ILE A 204 -14.84 -16.41 -6.58
CA ILE A 204 -13.88 -16.00 -7.59
C ILE A 204 -14.46 -16.33 -8.96
N ASP A 205 -15.07 -15.32 -9.60
CA ASP A 205 -15.78 -15.48 -10.86
C ASP A 205 -15.61 -14.27 -11.81
N LEU A 206 -16.44 -14.20 -12.85
CA LEU A 206 -16.36 -13.10 -13.82
C LEU A 206 -16.68 -11.71 -13.25
N LYS A 207 -17.35 -11.63 -12.11
CA LYS A 207 -17.64 -10.33 -11.47
C LYS A 207 -16.36 -9.65 -10.97
N ASP A 208 -15.38 -10.45 -10.51
CA ASP A 208 -14.06 -9.97 -10.14
C ASP A 208 -13.36 -9.28 -11.30
N SER A 209 -13.43 -9.89 -12.49
CA SER A 209 -12.85 -9.30 -13.71
C SER A 209 -13.55 -8.00 -14.12
N ILE A 210 -14.86 -7.88 -13.87
CA ILE A 210 -15.63 -6.66 -14.15
C ILE A 210 -15.22 -5.54 -13.19
N SER A 211 -15.09 -5.84 -11.89
CA SER A 211 -14.66 -4.88 -10.87
C SER A 211 -13.24 -4.38 -11.19
N LEU A 212 -12.33 -5.26 -11.51
CA LEU A 212 -10.96 -4.92 -11.88
C LEU A 212 -10.89 -4.09 -13.18
N SER A 213 -11.73 -4.43 -14.17
CA SER A 213 -11.80 -3.66 -15.42
C SER A 213 -12.25 -2.22 -15.18
N LYS A 214 -13.17 -1.97 -14.26
CA LYS A 214 -13.61 -0.61 -13.90
C LYS A 214 -12.48 0.22 -13.31
N LEU A 215 -11.60 -0.39 -12.52
CA LEU A 215 -10.43 0.28 -11.96
C LEU A 215 -9.43 0.70 -13.05
N LEU A 216 -9.19 -0.18 -14.02
CA LEU A 216 -8.21 0.05 -15.09
C LEU A 216 -8.70 0.95 -16.22
N LEU A 217 -10.00 1.29 -16.27
CA LEU A 217 -10.59 2.18 -17.26
C LEU A 217 -10.70 3.64 -16.80
N LYS A 218 -10.30 3.94 -15.56
CA LYS A 218 -10.22 5.31 -15.03
C LYS A 218 -8.84 5.89 -15.26
#